data_c1639c161e52a31363e43604a9021250
#
_entry.id   c1639c161e52a31363e43604a9021250
#
_cell.length_a   1.000
_cell.length_b   1.000
_cell.length_c   1.000
_cell.angle_alpha   90.00
_cell.angle_beta   90.00
_cell.angle_gamma   90.00
#
_symmetry.space_group_name_H-M   'P 1'
#
loop_
_entity.id
_entity.type
_entity.pdbx_description
1 polymer ?
#
loop_
_entity_poly.entity_id
_entity_poly.type
_entity_poly.pdbx_seq_one_letter_code
_entity_poly.pdbx_strand_id
1 'polypeptide(L)'
;MTEVQVSGGDSSTFHGLGIAPGLLSILDTKGFKSPTPIQKQAIPPGIEGKDVIGVAQTGTGKTLAFGIPMVQLITRLSIENPSHQGFGLILLPTRELALQVEETIRTIGGPLRIKTAIIIGGASMRPQITALRARPHVVIATPGRLLDHMEQKNISLAGVKAVVFDEADRMLDMGFWPQIRSIVQALPADRQTMLF
;
A
#
# COMPACT_ATOMS: atom_id res chain seq x y z
N MET A 1 25.31 20.48 8.49
CA MET A 1 25.51 19.29 7.63
C MET A 1 26.09 18.21 8.53
N THR A 2 25.29 17.27 8.94
CA THR A 2 25.76 16.17 9.81
C THR A 2 25.58 14.89 9.01
N GLU A 3 26.68 14.32 8.54
CA GLU A 3 26.72 13.00 7.95
C GLU A 3 26.38 11.98 9.03
N VAL A 4 25.26 11.27 8.84
CA VAL A 4 24.95 10.09 9.64
C VAL A 4 25.63 8.90 8.98
N GLN A 5 26.72 8.42 9.56
CA GLN A 5 27.29 7.14 9.24
C GLN A 5 26.28 6.04 9.66
N VAL A 6 25.70 5.39 8.69
CA VAL A 6 24.88 4.20 8.91
C VAL A 6 25.85 3.05 9.19
N SER A 7 25.82 2.53 10.40
CA SER A 7 26.53 1.30 10.80
C SER A 7 26.09 0.15 9.91
N GLY A 8 27.06 -0.53 9.27
CA GLY A 8 26.86 -1.58 8.29
C GLY A 8 26.21 -2.83 8.89
N GLY A 9 24.88 -2.91 8.81
CA GLY A 9 24.20 -4.19 8.79
C GLY A 9 24.33 -4.80 7.39
N ASP A 10 24.43 -6.12 7.32
CA ASP A 10 24.57 -6.87 6.06
C ASP A 10 23.43 -6.52 5.09
N SER A 11 23.70 -5.62 4.15
CA SER A 11 22.72 -5.04 3.23
C SER A 11 22.25 -6.02 2.13
N SER A 12 22.60 -7.30 2.25
CA SER A 12 22.23 -8.36 1.30
C SER A 12 20.85 -8.96 1.58
N THR A 13 20.27 -8.76 2.76
CA THR A 13 19.00 -9.35 3.19
C THR A 13 17.98 -8.30 3.64
N PHE A 14 16.71 -8.71 3.87
CA PHE A 14 15.68 -7.83 4.44
C PHE A 14 15.90 -7.51 5.94
N HIS A 15 16.79 -8.26 6.60
CA HIS A 15 17.20 -7.95 7.96
C HIS A 15 17.91 -6.58 8.01
N GLY A 16 17.62 -5.80 9.03
CA GLY A 16 18.19 -4.44 9.15
C GLY A 16 17.41 -3.32 8.45
N LEU A 17 16.33 -3.63 7.70
CA LEU A 17 15.44 -2.63 7.11
C LEU A 17 14.32 -2.14 8.03
N GLY A 18 14.31 -2.55 9.31
CA GLY A 18 13.28 -2.16 10.27
C GLY A 18 11.99 -3.00 10.21
N ILE A 19 12.01 -4.09 9.44
CA ILE A 19 10.85 -4.97 9.26
C ILE A 19 10.64 -5.82 10.53
N ALA A 20 9.39 -5.88 10.99
CA ALA A 20 9.01 -6.66 12.18
C ALA A 20 9.30 -8.16 11.99
N PRO A 21 9.73 -8.89 13.05
CA PRO A 21 10.14 -10.30 12.95
C PRO A 21 9.09 -11.22 12.31
N GLY A 22 7.80 -11.01 12.60
CA GLY A 22 6.72 -11.80 12.01
C GLY A 22 6.61 -11.62 10.49
N LEU A 23 6.81 -10.40 9.98
CA LEU A 23 6.79 -10.12 8.54
C LEU A 23 8.08 -10.61 7.87
N LEU A 24 9.25 -10.49 8.52
CA LEU A 24 10.51 -11.08 8.05
C LEU A 24 10.38 -12.58 7.83
N SER A 25 9.83 -13.31 8.80
CA SER A 25 9.62 -14.76 8.69
C SER A 25 8.70 -15.13 7.51
N ILE A 26 7.70 -14.29 7.22
CA ILE A 26 6.83 -14.48 6.05
C ILE A 26 7.63 -14.27 4.75
N LEU A 27 8.44 -13.20 4.66
CA LEU A 27 9.28 -12.95 3.49
C LEU A 27 10.24 -14.11 3.22
N ASP A 28 10.90 -14.62 4.25
CA ASP A 28 11.80 -15.78 4.15
C ASP A 28 11.06 -17.03 3.65
N THR A 29 9.90 -17.33 4.24
CA THR A 29 9.07 -18.49 3.85
C THR A 29 8.57 -18.39 2.41
N LYS A 30 8.31 -17.17 1.94
CA LYS A 30 7.88 -16.89 0.55
C LYS A 30 9.04 -16.80 -0.45
N GLY A 31 10.27 -16.97 0.01
CA GLY A 31 11.47 -16.98 -0.84
C GLY A 31 11.98 -15.59 -1.24
N PHE A 32 11.55 -14.53 -0.58
CA PHE A 32 12.10 -13.19 -0.75
C PHE A 32 13.43 -13.08 0.02
N LYS A 33 14.54 -13.38 -0.64
CA LYS A 33 15.85 -13.48 0.04
C LYS A 33 16.58 -12.14 0.11
N SER A 34 16.60 -11.40 -0.98
CA SER A 34 17.41 -10.17 -1.11
C SER A 34 16.56 -9.01 -1.57
N PRO A 35 16.60 -7.86 -0.86
CA PRO A 35 15.87 -6.67 -1.29
C PRO A 35 16.53 -6.03 -2.50
N THR A 36 15.68 -5.54 -3.41
CA THR A 36 16.10 -4.74 -4.57
C THR A 36 16.55 -3.33 -4.13
N PRO A 37 17.26 -2.56 -5.00
CA PRO A 37 17.69 -1.22 -4.64
C PRO A 37 16.56 -0.31 -4.17
N ILE A 38 15.40 -0.33 -4.85
CA ILE A 38 14.24 0.50 -4.44
C ILE A 38 13.67 0.05 -3.09
N GLN A 39 13.67 -1.25 -2.79
CA GLN A 39 13.22 -1.77 -1.50
C GLN A 39 14.16 -1.35 -0.36
N LYS A 40 15.47 -1.40 -0.57
CA LYS A 40 16.46 -0.96 0.42
C LYS A 40 16.29 0.52 0.78
N GLN A 41 15.95 1.35 -0.21
CA GLN A 41 15.81 2.80 -0.02
C GLN A 41 14.44 3.20 0.52
N ALA A 42 13.35 2.54 0.10
CA ALA A 42 12.00 2.95 0.42
C ALA A 42 11.43 2.30 1.69
N ILE A 43 11.82 1.06 2.01
CA ILE A 43 11.25 0.34 3.16
C ILE A 43 11.58 1.03 4.50
N PRO A 44 12.84 1.41 4.82
CA PRO A 44 13.13 2.02 6.11
C PRO A 44 12.33 3.32 6.36
N PRO A 45 12.38 4.35 5.50
CA PRO A 45 11.59 5.55 5.72
C PRO A 45 10.08 5.28 5.71
N GLY A 46 9.62 4.32 4.90
CA GLY A 46 8.21 3.90 4.89
C GLY A 46 7.76 3.32 6.23
N ILE A 47 8.58 2.48 6.88
CA ILE A 47 8.31 1.91 8.21
C ILE A 47 8.33 2.99 9.30
N GLU A 48 9.20 4.01 9.16
CA GLU A 48 9.23 5.17 10.06
C GLU A 48 7.99 6.07 9.92
N GLY A 49 7.10 5.80 8.96
CA GLY A 49 5.89 6.58 8.72
C GLY A 49 6.12 7.86 7.91
N LYS A 50 7.29 8.01 7.29
CA LYS A 50 7.60 9.16 6.42
C LYS A 50 6.92 9.01 5.07
N ASP A 51 6.62 10.14 4.44
CA ASP A 51 6.21 10.16 3.03
C ASP A 51 7.40 9.74 2.15
N VAL A 52 7.10 8.99 1.09
CA VAL A 52 8.13 8.41 0.20
C VAL A 52 7.77 8.72 -1.25
N ILE A 53 8.76 9.15 -2.02
CA ILE A 53 8.70 9.21 -3.48
C ILE A 53 9.77 8.26 -4.01
N GLY A 54 9.33 7.16 -4.63
CA GLY A 54 10.21 6.13 -5.17
C GLY A 54 10.18 6.11 -6.69
N VAL A 55 11.28 6.52 -7.33
CA VAL A 55 11.41 6.48 -8.79
C VAL A 55 12.11 5.18 -9.17
N ALA A 56 11.37 4.28 -9.82
CA ALA A 56 11.90 3.01 -10.27
C ALA A 56 11.06 2.43 -11.43
N GLN A 57 11.70 1.69 -12.31
CA GLN A 57 11.01 1.03 -13.43
C GLN A 57 10.07 -0.08 -12.98
N THR A 58 9.09 -0.44 -13.82
CA THR A 58 8.23 -1.61 -13.61
C THR A 58 9.07 -2.88 -13.51
N GLY A 59 8.71 -3.80 -12.61
CA GLY A 59 9.46 -5.04 -12.39
C GLY A 59 10.64 -4.94 -11.42
N THR A 60 10.96 -3.77 -10.87
CA THR A 60 12.06 -3.57 -9.92
C THR A 60 11.71 -3.92 -8.47
N GLY A 61 10.48 -4.40 -8.21
CA GLY A 61 10.03 -4.78 -6.87
C GLY A 61 9.36 -3.65 -6.07
N LYS A 62 8.83 -2.61 -6.73
CA LYS A 62 8.09 -1.49 -6.09
C LYS A 62 6.99 -1.97 -5.15
N THR A 63 6.25 -3.01 -5.55
CA THR A 63 5.12 -3.52 -4.75
C THR A 63 5.52 -3.91 -3.33
N LEU A 64 6.66 -4.56 -3.14
CA LEU A 64 7.18 -4.86 -1.80
C LEU A 64 7.74 -3.61 -1.11
N ALA A 65 8.28 -2.66 -1.87
CA ALA A 65 8.84 -1.43 -1.32
C ALA A 65 7.79 -0.59 -0.56
N PHE A 66 6.56 -0.53 -1.06
CA PHE A 66 5.45 0.12 -0.36
C PHE A 66 4.57 -0.87 0.44
N GLY A 67 4.46 -2.11 -0.02
CA GLY A 67 3.60 -3.12 0.60
C GLY A 67 4.06 -3.53 1.99
N ILE A 68 5.37 -3.68 2.19
CA ILE A 68 5.95 -4.02 3.50
C ILE A 68 5.65 -2.94 4.54
N PRO A 69 5.98 -1.64 4.32
CA PRO A 69 5.62 -0.57 5.25
C PRO A 69 4.12 -0.50 5.53
N MET A 70 3.28 -0.59 4.49
CA MET A 70 1.83 -0.55 4.65
C MET A 70 1.30 -1.72 5.48
N VAL A 71 1.68 -2.96 5.17
CA VAL A 71 1.25 -4.15 5.92
C VAL A 71 1.71 -4.05 7.37
N GLN A 72 2.95 -3.61 7.63
CA GLN A 72 3.46 -3.44 8.99
C GLN A 72 2.68 -2.36 9.77
N LEU A 73 2.43 -1.20 9.17
CA LEU A 73 1.63 -0.13 9.77
C LEU A 73 0.23 -0.62 10.15
N ILE A 74 -0.48 -1.23 9.21
CA ILE A 74 -1.85 -1.68 9.42
C ILE A 74 -1.91 -2.82 10.45
N THR A 75 -0.95 -3.73 10.43
CA THR A 75 -0.85 -4.79 11.45
C THR A 75 -0.67 -4.21 12.85
N ARG A 76 0.24 -3.23 13.01
CA ARG A 76 0.46 -2.53 14.27
C ARG A 76 -0.82 -1.86 14.76
N LEU A 77 -1.48 -1.07 13.92
CA LEU A 77 -2.73 -0.38 14.27
C LEU A 77 -3.85 -1.35 14.69
N SER A 78 -3.93 -2.51 14.03
CA SER A 78 -4.93 -3.54 14.36
C SER A 78 -4.68 -4.21 15.70
N ILE A 79 -3.41 -4.30 16.13
CA ILE A 79 -3.03 -4.84 17.46
C ILE A 79 -3.26 -3.80 18.54
N GLU A 80 -2.80 -2.57 18.33
CA GLU A 80 -2.89 -1.47 19.32
C GLU A 80 -4.34 -1.05 19.59
N ASN A 81 -5.19 -1.12 18.58
CA ASN A 81 -6.61 -0.79 18.70
C ASN A 81 -7.46 -1.68 17.79
N PRO A 82 -7.95 -2.84 18.31
CA PRO A 82 -8.80 -3.77 17.54
C PRO A 82 -10.10 -3.17 17.03
N SER A 83 -10.59 -2.10 17.65
CA SER A 83 -11.77 -1.35 17.19
C SER A 83 -11.44 -0.29 16.14
N HIS A 84 -10.15 -0.04 15.88
CA HIS A 84 -9.70 0.97 14.92
C HIS A 84 -10.13 0.62 13.50
N GLN A 85 -10.74 1.57 12.81
CA GLN A 85 -11.23 1.41 11.44
C GLN A 85 -10.25 1.98 10.40
N GLY A 86 -8.96 2.11 10.77
CA GLY A 86 -7.94 2.60 9.85
C GLY A 86 -7.56 1.56 8.81
N PHE A 87 -7.37 1.98 7.57
CA PHE A 87 -6.97 1.11 6.48
C PHE A 87 -5.96 1.77 5.55
N GLY A 88 -5.28 0.93 4.75
CA GLY A 88 -4.41 1.35 3.67
C GLY A 88 -5.17 1.45 2.35
N LEU A 89 -4.82 2.43 1.53
CA LEU A 89 -5.36 2.62 0.18
C LEU A 89 -4.22 2.53 -0.83
N ILE A 90 -4.39 1.73 -1.88
CA ILE A 90 -3.45 1.65 -3.01
C ILE A 90 -4.21 1.97 -4.28
N LEU A 91 -3.75 2.99 -5.00
CA LEU A 91 -4.30 3.43 -6.28
C LEU A 91 -3.39 3.02 -7.43
N LEU A 92 -3.98 2.44 -8.46
CA LEU A 92 -3.30 1.96 -9.66
C LEU A 92 -4.10 2.34 -10.92
N PRO A 93 -3.41 2.58 -12.06
CA PRO A 93 -4.07 2.99 -13.30
C PRO A 93 -4.96 1.91 -13.93
N THR A 94 -4.62 0.64 -13.76
CA THR A 94 -5.29 -0.46 -14.46
C THR A 94 -5.75 -1.57 -13.53
N ARG A 95 -6.72 -2.37 -14.01
CA ARG A 95 -7.26 -3.53 -13.31
C ARG A 95 -6.21 -4.62 -13.11
N GLU A 96 -5.42 -4.85 -14.14
CA GLU A 96 -4.38 -5.89 -14.18
C GLU A 96 -3.33 -5.62 -13.11
N LEU A 97 -2.88 -4.38 -13.00
CA LEU A 97 -1.93 -3.96 -11.95
C LEU A 97 -2.56 -4.08 -10.56
N ALA A 98 -3.83 -3.70 -10.41
CA ALA A 98 -4.53 -3.83 -9.14
C ALA A 98 -4.60 -5.29 -8.66
N LEU A 99 -4.86 -6.23 -9.58
CA LEU A 99 -4.88 -7.66 -9.28
C LEU A 99 -3.49 -8.19 -8.89
N GLN A 100 -2.43 -7.79 -9.59
CA GLN A 100 -1.04 -8.18 -9.27
C GLN A 100 -0.59 -7.64 -7.91
N VAL A 101 -0.92 -6.39 -7.62
CA VAL A 101 -0.59 -5.78 -6.32
C VAL A 101 -1.37 -6.47 -5.20
N GLU A 102 -2.66 -6.78 -5.40
CA GLU A 102 -3.46 -7.50 -4.41
C GLU A 102 -2.88 -8.87 -4.07
N GLU A 103 -2.45 -9.63 -5.08
CA GLU A 103 -1.82 -10.93 -4.86
C GLU A 103 -0.56 -10.80 -3.99
N THR A 104 0.26 -9.78 -4.23
CA THR A 104 1.46 -9.53 -3.43
C THR A 104 1.09 -9.13 -2.00
N ILE A 105 0.17 -8.18 -1.82
CA ILE A 105 -0.28 -7.74 -0.48
C ILE A 105 -0.91 -8.90 0.29
N ARG A 106 -1.71 -9.74 -0.37
CA ARG A 106 -2.30 -10.94 0.24
C ARG A 106 -1.24 -11.97 0.61
N THR A 107 -0.21 -12.13 -0.21
CA THR A 107 0.90 -13.06 0.05
C THR A 107 1.66 -12.70 1.32
N ILE A 108 1.96 -11.41 1.55
CA ILE A 108 2.71 -10.97 2.72
C ILE A 108 1.83 -10.63 3.93
N GLY A 109 0.59 -10.18 3.70
CA GLY A 109 -0.32 -9.73 4.75
C GLY A 109 -1.31 -10.81 5.21
N GLY A 110 -1.65 -11.77 4.36
CA GLY A 110 -2.61 -12.84 4.67
C GLY A 110 -2.27 -13.64 5.93
N PRO A 111 -1.01 -14.09 6.11
CA PRO A 111 -0.59 -14.76 7.35
C PRO A 111 -0.73 -13.90 8.61
N LEU A 112 -0.71 -12.57 8.46
CA LEU A 112 -0.97 -11.59 9.52
C LEU A 112 -2.46 -11.20 9.63
N ARG A 113 -3.35 -11.94 8.98
CA ARG A 113 -4.81 -11.72 8.94
C ARG A 113 -5.23 -10.39 8.30
N ILE A 114 -4.38 -9.79 7.47
CA ILE A 114 -4.72 -8.60 6.67
C ILE A 114 -5.72 -9.02 5.60
N LYS A 115 -6.89 -8.36 5.59
CA LYS A 115 -7.94 -8.54 4.58
C LYS A 115 -7.80 -7.46 3.52
N THR A 116 -7.93 -7.83 2.26
CA THR A 116 -7.88 -6.94 1.11
C THR A 116 -9.26 -6.80 0.46
N ALA A 117 -9.50 -5.68 -0.21
CA ALA A 117 -10.63 -5.51 -1.13
C ALA A 117 -10.13 -4.88 -2.43
N ILE A 118 -10.55 -5.44 -3.57
CA ILE A 118 -10.26 -4.93 -4.91
C ILE A 118 -11.46 -4.14 -5.42
N ILE A 119 -11.21 -2.90 -5.83
CA ILE A 119 -12.19 -1.93 -6.28
C ILE A 119 -11.83 -1.44 -7.69
N ILE A 120 -12.32 -2.14 -8.70
CA ILE A 120 -11.90 -1.95 -10.10
C ILE A 120 -13.09 -1.79 -11.05
N GLY A 121 -12.93 -0.98 -12.08
CA GLY A 121 -13.90 -0.79 -13.16
C GLY A 121 -14.12 -2.05 -14.00
N GLY A 122 -15.22 -2.12 -14.74
CA GLY A 122 -15.53 -3.26 -15.62
C GLY A 122 -15.87 -4.57 -14.91
N ALA A 123 -15.90 -4.60 -13.57
CA ALA A 123 -16.41 -5.71 -12.78
C ALA A 123 -17.69 -5.32 -12.06
N SER A 124 -18.47 -6.33 -11.62
CA SER A 124 -19.74 -6.09 -10.90
C SER A 124 -19.52 -5.29 -9.62
N MET A 125 -20.37 -4.31 -9.36
CA MET A 125 -20.34 -3.45 -8.17
C MET A 125 -20.71 -4.23 -6.89
N ARG A 126 -21.67 -5.16 -6.96
CA ARG A 126 -22.20 -5.87 -5.79
C ARG A 126 -21.16 -6.62 -4.97
N PRO A 127 -20.27 -7.46 -5.56
CA PRO A 127 -19.19 -8.11 -4.79
C PRO A 127 -18.25 -7.12 -4.13
N GLN A 128 -17.97 -5.99 -4.79
CA GLN A 128 -17.09 -4.94 -4.25
C GLN A 128 -17.74 -4.26 -3.02
N ILE A 129 -19.05 -3.99 -3.06
CA ILE A 129 -19.81 -3.48 -1.90
C ILE A 129 -19.73 -4.47 -0.73
N THR A 130 -19.90 -5.76 -1.00
CA THR A 130 -19.80 -6.81 0.03
C THR A 130 -18.40 -6.84 0.64
N ALA A 131 -17.34 -6.74 -0.19
CA ALA A 131 -15.96 -6.71 0.27
C ALA A 131 -15.66 -5.46 1.13
N LEU A 132 -16.17 -4.29 0.75
CA LEU A 132 -16.04 -3.05 1.54
C LEU A 132 -16.76 -3.13 2.89
N ARG A 133 -17.97 -3.72 2.92
CA ARG A 133 -18.74 -3.94 4.15
C ARG A 133 -18.04 -4.91 5.12
N ALA A 134 -17.19 -5.80 4.61
CA ALA A 134 -16.39 -6.70 5.44
C ALA A 134 -15.21 -5.98 6.14
N ARG A 135 -15.11 -4.65 6.03
CA ARG A 135 -14.06 -3.80 6.63
C ARG A 135 -12.67 -4.31 6.31
N PRO A 136 -12.23 -4.22 5.04
CA PRO A 136 -10.90 -4.63 4.66
C PRO A 136 -9.83 -3.74 5.32
N HIS A 137 -8.68 -4.31 5.54
CA HIS A 137 -7.51 -3.60 6.08
C HIS A 137 -6.74 -2.85 5.00
N VAL A 138 -6.81 -3.32 3.75
CA VAL A 138 -6.20 -2.66 2.58
C VAL A 138 -7.21 -2.66 1.43
N VAL A 139 -7.44 -1.49 0.87
CA VAL A 139 -8.25 -1.29 -0.34
C VAL A 139 -7.32 -1.02 -1.51
N ILE A 140 -7.47 -1.79 -2.58
CA ILE A 140 -6.67 -1.67 -3.81
C ILE A 140 -7.64 -1.29 -4.93
N ALA A 141 -7.41 -0.14 -5.57
CA ALA A 141 -8.44 0.45 -6.41
C ALA A 141 -7.90 1.11 -7.69
N THR A 142 -8.75 1.15 -8.72
CA THR A 142 -8.59 2.10 -9.82
C THR A 142 -9.37 3.39 -9.53
N PRO A 143 -8.85 4.59 -9.91
CA PRO A 143 -9.40 5.87 -9.47
C PRO A 143 -10.89 6.06 -9.77
N GLY A 144 -11.32 5.76 -11.01
CA GLY A 144 -12.72 5.95 -11.40
C GLY A 144 -13.69 5.10 -10.56
N ARG A 145 -13.40 3.80 -10.36
CA ARG A 145 -14.28 2.92 -9.59
C ARG A 145 -14.27 3.27 -8.09
N LEU A 146 -13.15 3.74 -7.56
CA LEU A 146 -13.13 4.21 -6.17
C LEU A 146 -14.05 5.43 -6.01
N LEU A 147 -13.99 6.37 -6.95
CA LEU A 147 -14.85 7.55 -6.94
C LEU A 147 -16.35 7.15 -7.02
N ASP A 148 -16.73 6.21 -7.91
CA ASP A 148 -18.10 5.67 -7.97
C ASP A 148 -18.58 5.16 -6.60
N HIS A 149 -17.71 4.42 -5.88
CA HIS A 149 -18.06 3.91 -4.54
C HIS A 149 -18.13 5.01 -3.48
N MET A 150 -17.30 6.05 -3.58
CA MET A 150 -17.37 7.22 -2.69
C MET A 150 -18.66 8.00 -2.89
N GLU A 151 -19.04 8.28 -4.14
CA GLU A 151 -20.29 8.98 -4.50
C GLU A 151 -21.54 8.23 -4.01
N GLN A 152 -21.53 6.89 -4.13
CA GLN A 152 -22.57 6.02 -3.63
C GLN A 152 -22.51 5.78 -2.11
N LYS A 153 -21.56 6.41 -1.39
CA LYS A 153 -21.34 6.26 0.06
C LYS A 153 -21.08 4.81 0.50
N ASN A 154 -20.51 3.99 -0.38
CA ASN A 154 -20.11 2.62 -0.06
C ASN A 154 -18.77 2.58 0.73
N ILE A 155 -17.97 3.63 0.63
CA ILE A 155 -16.70 3.81 1.35
C ILE A 155 -16.52 5.27 1.74
N SER A 156 -15.92 5.51 2.92
CA SER A 156 -15.39 6.81 3.34
C SER A 156 -13.88 6.70 3.47
N LEU A 157 -13.15 7.68 2.95
CA LEU A 157 -11.68 7.71 3.03
C LEU A 157 -11.16 8.32 4.33
N ALA A 158 -12.02 8.80 5.23
CA ALA A 158 -11.63 9.42 6.50
C ALA A 158 -10.79 8.51 7.41
N GLY A 159 -10.87 7.19 7.23
CA GLY A 159 -10.08 6.20 7.96
C GLY A 159 -8.76 5.81 7.31
N VAL A 160 -8.36 6.40 6.19
CA VAL A 160 -7.10 6.07 5.51
C VAL A 160 -5.91 6.52 6.36
N LYS A 161 -4.99 5.60 6.65
CA LYS A 161 -3.76 5.83 7.41
C LYS A 161 -2.50 5.84 6.56
N ALA A 162 -2.54 5.13 5.44
CA ALA A 162 -1.51 5.21 4.42
C ALA A 162 -2.14 5.14 3.03
N VAL A 163 -1.67 5.95 2.10
CA VAL A 163 -2.06 5.92 0.69
C VAL A 163 -0.84 5.71 -0.19
N VAL A 164 -0.97 4.84 -1.18
CA VAL A 164 0.01 4.62 -2.24
C VAL A 164 -0.60 5.02 -3.57
N PHE A 165 0.13 5.77 -4.35
CA PHE A 165 -0.12 6.01 -5.78
C PHE A 165 0.97 5.27 -6.56
N ASP A 166 0.65 4.10 -7.09
CA ASP A 166 1.58 3.32 -7.90
C ASP A 166 1.35 3.60 -9.39
N GLU A 167 2.44 3.81 -10.14
CA GLU A 167 2.44 4.32 -11.51
C GLU A 167 1.66 5.66 -11.63
N ALA A 168 1.98 6.60 -10.72
CA ALA A 168 1.31 7.89 -10.63
C ALA A 168 1.38 8.71 -11.91
N ASP A 169 2.52 8.73 -12.59
CA ASP A 169 2.74 9.34 -13.90
C ASP A 169 1.77 8.76 -14.95
N ARG A 170 1.65 7.44 -15.02
CA ARG A 170 0.72 6.77 -15.94
C ARG A 170 -0.74 7.10 -15.63
N MET A 171 -1.12 7.23 -14.36
CA MET A 171 -2.47 7.68 -14.01
C MET A 171 -2.76 9.08 -14.56
N LEU A 172 -1.79 9.99 -14.51
CA LEU A 172 -1.92 11.34 -15.08
C LEU A 172 -2.01 11.31 -16.61
N ASP A 173 -1.16 10.54 -17.27
CA ASP A 173 -1.18 10.36 -18.73
C ASP A 173 -2.49 9.76 -19.24
N MET A 174 -3.12 8.88 -18.48
CA MET A 174 -4.44 8.32 -18.76
C MET A 174 -5.61 9.26 -18.46
N GLY A 175 -5.34 10.48 -17.98
CA GLY A 175 -6.36 11.49 -17.73
C GLY A 175 -7.12 11.33 -16.40
N PHE A 176 -6.61 10.55 -15.44
CA PHE A 176 -7.25 10.34 -14.13
C PHE A 176 -7.07 11.52 -13.16
N TRP A 177 -6.49 12.63 -13.60
CA TRP A 177 -6.27 13.79 -12.74
C TRP A 177 -7.53 14.27 -11.99
N PRO A 178 -8.71 14.42 -12.64
CA PRO A 178 -9.91 14.85 -11.92
C PRO A 178 -10.31 13.90 -10.80
N GLN A 179 -10.26 12.57 -11.04
CA GLN A 179 -10.59 11.54 -10.05
C GLN A 179 -9.58 11.53 -8.91
N ILE A 180 -8.28 11.59 -9.23
CA ILE A 180 -7.20 11.64 -8.23
C ILE A 180 -7.36 12.87 -7.34
N ARG A 181 -7.64 14.04 -7.92
CA ARG A 181 -7.89 15.28 -7.16
C ARG A 181 -9.03 15.12 -6.16
N SER A 182 -10.17 14.56 -6.60
CA SER A 182 -11.33 14.34 -5.74
C SER A 182 -11.01 13.35 -4.62
N ILE A 183 -10.27 12.27 -4.91
CA ILE A 183 -9.82 11.29 -3.93
C ILE A 183 -8.89 11.94 -2.90
N VAL A 184 -7.88 12.70 -3.35
CA VAL A 184 -6.91 13.37 -2.47
C VAL A 184 -7.59 14.37 -1.53
N GLN A 185 -8.60 15.10 -2.02
CA GLN A 185 -9.39 16.02 -1.19
C GLN A 185 -10.22 15.33 -0.10
N ALA A 186 -10.58 14.06 -0.31
CA ALA A 186 -11.34 13.26 0.66
C ALA A 186 -10.45 12.50 1.66
N LEU A 187 -9.13 12.46 1.43
CA LEU A 187 -8.18 11.82 2.34
C LEU A 187 -7.95 12.68 3.59
N PRO A 188 -7.73 12.04 4.77
CA PRO A 188 -7.36 12.79 5.98
C PRO A 188 -5.98 13.45 5.82
N ALA A 189 -5.76 14.56 6.52
CA ALA A 189 -4.45 15.23 6.53
C ALA A 189 -3.39 14.39 7.25
N ASP A 190 -3.79 13.72 8.34
CA ASP A 190 -2.93 12.79 9.11
C ASP A 190 -2.90 11.42 8.44
N ARG A 191 -2.01 11.28 7.48
CA ARG A 191 -1.74 10.04 6.75
C ARG A 191 -0.31 9.98 6.26
N GLN A 192 0.17 8.79 6.01
CA GLN A 192 1.38 8.57 5.20
C GLN A 192 1.02 8.55 3.71
N THR A 193 1.85 9.17 2.87
CA THR A 193 1.69 9.16 1.41
C THR A 193 2.94 8.58 0.74
N MET A 194 2.74 7.63 -0.15
CA MET A 194 3.83 7.02 -0.93
C MET A 194 3.49 7.10 -2.43
N LEU A 195 4.44 7.59 -3.25
CA LEU A 195 4.34 7.67 -4.71
C LEU A 195 5.41 6.78 -5.35
N PHE A 196 5.01 6.01 -6.37
CA PHE A 196 5.90 5.12 -7.13
C PHE A 196 5.60 5.16 -8.61
#